data_6c096bc75a333d0d1b047ffc735f23d6
#
_entry.id   6c096bc75a333d0d1b047ffc735f23d6
#
_cell.length_a   1.000
_cell.length_b   1.000
_cell.length_c   1.000
_cell.angle_alpha   90.00
_cell.angle_beta   90.00
_cell.angle_gamma   90.00
#
_symmetry.space_group_name_H-M   'P 1'
#
loop_
_entity.id
_entity.type
_entity.pdbx_description
1 polymer ?
#
loop_
_entity_poly.entity_id
_entity_poly.type
_entity_poly.pdbx_seq_one_letter_code
_entity_poly.pdbx_strand_id
1 'polypeptide(L)'
;MPIQCDIITQERTVYSEQADYVSLPGTEGIMGVLPNHAPLLTSLTFGEIMIRKDGDEHFFAIGGGFAEVRPDQVIVLADSAEQADEIDFDRAQAARERAEQAMKEGVPGDAVAYAQIEAALRRAQIRVDVSRRRQSSKPRRRFGAELAGESEDES
;
A
#
# COMPACT_ATOMS: atom_id res chain seq x y z
N MET A 1 13.76 -19.15 -2.16
CA MET A 1 13.04 -19.29 -0.89
C MET A 1 12.25 -18.03 -0.61
N PRO A 2 10.97 -18.08 -0.23
CA PRO A 2 10.21 -16.90 0.09
C PRO A 2 10.67 -16.23 1.40
N ILE A 3 10.28 -14.97 1.57
CA ILE A 3 10.50 -14.19 2.77
C ILE A 3 9.22 -14.14 3.57
N GLN A 4 9.27 -14.32 4.89
CA GLN A 4 8.15 -14.01 5.76
C GLN A 4 8.01 -12.49 5.86
N CYS A 5 6.83 -11.96 5.57
CA CYS A 5 6.52 -10.54 5.66
C CYS A 5 5.39 -10.31 6.67
N ASP A 6 5.68 -9.51 7.68
CA ASP A 6 4.71 -9.11 8.70
C ASP A 6 4.55 -7.59 8.71
N ILE A 7 3.32 -7.12 8.60
CA ILE A 7 2.97 -5.71 8.78
C ILE A 7 2.11 -5.62 10.03
N ILE A 8 2.61 -4.92 11.02
CA ILE A 8 2.03 -4.84 12.36
C ILE A 8 1.82 -3.38 12.74
N THR A 9 0.65 -3.06 13.27
CA THR A 9 0.37 -1.79 13.95
C THR A 9 0.14 -2.03 15.43
N GLN A 10 -0.01 -0.97 16.23
CA GLN A 10 -0.36 -1.09 17.64
C GLN A 10 -1.71 -1.82 17.88
N GLU A 11 -2.60 -1.76 16.90
CA GLU A 11 -3.95 -2.28 17.04
C GLU A 11 -4.10 -3.72 16.55
N ARG A 12 -3.34 -4.10 15.50
CA ARG A 12 -3.48 -5.41 14.88
C ARG A 12 -2.31 -5.80 13.99
N THR A 13 -2.24 -7.08 13.66
CA THR A 13 -1.45 -7.58 12.53
C THR A 13 -2.26 -7.37 11.24
N VAL A 14 -1.75 -6.53 10.35
CA VAL A 14 -2.42 -6.19 9.10
C VAL A 14 -2.17 -7.25 8.02
N TYR A 15 -0.96 -7.80 8.00
CA TYR A 15 -0.52 -8.81 7.04
C TYR A 15 0.54 -9.71 7.68
N SER A 16 0.46 -11.01 7.42
CA SER A 16 1.46 -11.99 7.89
C SER A 16 1.46 -13.20 6.95
N GLU A 17 2.25 -13.15 5.92
CA GLU A 17 2.39 -14.24 4.94
C GLU A 17 3.79 -14.24 4.32
N GLN A 18 4.10 -15.31 3.61
CA GLN A 18 5.32 -15.38 2.81
C GLN A 18 5.18 -14.55 1.53
N ALA A 19 6.29 -13.96 1.09
CA ALA A 19 6.35 -13.11 -0.09
C ALA A 19 7.60 -13.43 -0.91
N ASP A 20 7.53 -13.14 -2.21
CA ASP A 20 8.66 -13.27 -3.12
C ASP A 20 9.46 -11.96 -3.22
N TYR A 21 8.79 -10.84 -3.03
CA TYR A 21 9.38 -9.52 -3.09
C TYR A 21 8.56 -8.53 -2.26
N VAL A 22 9.24 -7.60 -1.59
CA VAL A 22 8.61 -6.52 -0.81
C VAL A 22 9.25 -5.19 -1.18
N SER A 23 8.41 -4.19 -1.51
CA SER A 23 8.83 -2.81 -1.72
C SER A 23 8.40 -1.96 -0.53
N LEU A 24 9.32 -1.19 0.04
CA LEU A 24 9.12 -0.38 1.24
C LEU A 24 9.36 1.11 0.98
N PRO A 25 8.54 2.01 1.56
CA PRO A 25 8.75 3.45 1.46
C PRO A 25 9.75 3.93 2.52
N GLY A 26 11.03 3.71 2.30
CA GLY A 26 12.09 4.21 3.20
C GLY A 26 12.17 5.73 3.18
N THR A 27 12.65 6.33 4.27
CA THR A 27 12.83 7.79 4.39
C THR A 27 13.86 8.34 3.39
N GLU A 28 14.79 7.50 2.94
CA GLU A 28 15.81 7.86 1.93
C GLU A 28 15.44 7.43 0.51
N GLY A 29 14.28 6.84 0.32
CA GLY A 29 13.77 6.37 -0.96
C GLY A 29 13.14 4.99 -0.89
N ILE A 30 12.48 4.62 -1.99
CA ILE A 30 11.85 3.31 -2.11
C ILE A 30 12.92 2.23 -2.13
N MET A 31 12.71 1.19 -1.32
CA MET A 31 13.63 0.09 -1.15
C MET A 31 12.96 -1.23 -1.52
N GLY A 32 13.59 -2.01 -2.39
CA GLY A 32 13.15 -3.36 -2.73
C GLY A 32 13.88 -4.42 -1.91
N VAL A 33 13.16 -5.40 -1.41
CA VAL A 33 13.69 -6.50 -0.60
C VAL A 33 13.40 -7.82 -1.29
N LEU A 34 14.46 -8.55 -1.60
CA LEU A 34 14.43 -9.93 -2.09
C LEU A 34 14.89 -10.90 -0.98
N PRO A 35 14.61 -12.21 -1.12
CA PRO A 35 15.15 -13.21 -0.20
C PRO A 35 16.67 -13.10 -0.07
N ASN A 36 17.19 -13.38 1.13
CA ASN A 36 18.60 -13.25 1.49
C ASN A 36 19.15 -11.81 1.49
N HIS A 37 18.29 -10.82 1.59
CA HIS A 37 18.72 -9.44 1.75
C HIS A 37 19.55 -9.25 3.02
N ALA A 38 20.60 -8.43 2.94
CA ALA A 38 21.43 -8.11 4.10
C ALA A 38 20.58 -7.49 5.23
N PRO A 39 20.88 -7.80 6.50
CA PRO A 39 20.15 -7.23 7.62
C PRO A 39 20.19 -5.69 7.62
N LEU A 40 19.03 -5.08 7.84
CA LEU A 40 18.86 -3.62 7.82
C LEU A 40 17.71 -3.23 8.75
N LEU A 41 17.89 -2.14 9.48
CA LEU A 41 16.81 -1.45 10.18
C LEU A 41 16.67 -0.06 9.55
N THR A 42 15.46 0.28 9.10
CA THR A 42 15.20 1.56 8.42
C THR A 42 13.90 2.19 8.89
N SER A 43 13.87 3.52 8.83
CA SER A 43 12.64 4.29 9.05
C SER A 43 11.81 4.33 7.77
N LEU A 44 10.49 4.33 7.94
CA LEU A 44 9.52 4.43 6.86
C LEU A 44 8.83 5.79 6.89
N THR A 45 8.52 6.31 5.71
CA THR A 45 7.71 7.52 5.54
C THR A 45 6.27 7.16 5.14
N PHE A 46 5.43 8.16 4.96
CA PHE A 46 4.14 7.98 4.30
C PHE A 46 4.37 7.42 2.90
N GLY A 47 3.75 6.30 2.59
CA GLY A 47 3.97 5.68 1.30
C GLY A 47 3.24 4.37 1.12
N GLU A 48 3.61 3.69 0.06
CA GLU A 48 3.03 2.43 -0.34
C GLU A 48 4.00 1.27 -0.06
N ILE A 49 3.50 0.22 0.58
CA ILE A 49 4.16 -1.09 0.56
C ILE A 49 3.51 -1.92 -0.54
N MET A 50 4.33 -2.54 -1.37
CA MET A 50 3.91 -3.53 -2.34
C MET A 50 4.52 -4.88 -1.98
N ILE A 51 3.70 -5.91 -1.92
CA ILE A 51 4.11 -7.29 -1.67
C ILE A 51 3.73 -8.13 -2.88
N ARG A 52 4.71 -8.81 -3.46
CA ARG A 52 4.48 -9.78 -4.53
C ARG A 52 4.55 -11.19 -3.98
N LYS A 53 3.52 -11.99 -4.27
CA LYS A 53 3.41 -13.38 -3.89
C LYS A 53 2.74 -14.17 -5.03
N ASP A 54 3.44 -15.18 -5.54
CA ASP A 54 2.93 -16.06 -6.59
C ASP A 54 2.38 -15.30 -7.82
N GLY A 55 3.05 -14.20 -8.19
CA GLY A 55 2.65 -13.34 -9.31
C GLY A 55 1.57 -12.31 -8.98
N ASP A 56 0.94 -12.38 -7.82
CA ASP A 56 -0.03 -11.40 -7.36
C ASP A 56 0.63 -10.29 -6.55
N GLU A 57 0.13 -9.08 -6.71
CA GLU A 57 0.60 -7.89 -6.00
C GLU A 57 -0.44 -7.40 -4.99
N HIS A 58 0.02 -7.18 -3.76
CA HIS A 58 -0.77 -6.62 -2.67
C HIS A 58 -0.22 -5.26 -2.27
N PHE A 59 -1.09 -4.29 -2.11
CA PHE A 59 -0.72 -2.90 -1.82
C PHE A 59 -1.28 -2.44 -0.48
N PHE A 60 -0.45 -1.70 0.25
CA PHE A 60 -0.78 -1.16 1.58
C PHE A 60 -0.41 0.31 1.65
N ALA A 61 -1.29 1.13 2.21
CA ALA A 61 -1.01 2.50 2.57
C ALA A 61 -0.40 2.55 3.97
N ILE A 62 0.81 3.08 4.08
CA ILE A 62 1.58 3.14 5.34
C ILE A 62 1.74 4.60 5.77
N GLY A 63 1.49 4.88 7.03
CA GLY A 63 1.62 6.21 7.62
C GLY A 63 2.94 6.46 8.35
N GLY A 64 4.00 5.74 8.02
CA GLY A 64 5.29 5.84 8.69
C GLY A 64 5.55 4.64 9.61
N GLY A 65 6.70 4.62 10.26
CA GLY A 65 7.14 3.56 11.16
C GLY A 65 8.55 3.09 10.89
N PHE A 66 8.80 1.82 11.15
CA PHE A 66 10.12 1.18 10.98
C PHE A 66 9.97 -0.17 10.28
N ALA A 67 11.01 -0.57 9.57
CA ALA A 67 11.13 -1.91 9.02
C ALA A 67 12.46 -2.54 9.44
N GLU A 68 12.39 -3.78 9.90
CA GLU A 68 13.54 -4.63 10.12
C GLU A 68 13.60 -5.67 9.00
N VAL A 69 14.70 -5.65 8.26
CA VAL A 69 14.96 -6.58 7.16
C VAL A 69 15.99 -7.61 7.61
N ARG A 70 15.67 -8.87 7.41
CA ARG A 70 16.55 -10.02 7.63
C ARG A 70 16.58 -10.88 6.37
N PRO A 71 17.53 -11.82 6.23
CA PRO A 71 17.59 -12.69 5.05
C PRO A 71 16.30 -13.49 4.79
N ASP A 72 15.57 -13.84 5.83
CA ASP A 72 14.38 -14.70 5.79
C ASP A 72 13.07 -14.00 6.19
N GLN A 73 13.15 -12.75 6.66
CA GLN A 73 11.99 -12.04 7.22
C GLN A 73 12.09 -10.53 7.04
N VAL A 74 10.92 -9.93 6.79
CA VAL A 74 10.71 -8.48 6.87
C VAL A 74 9.62 -8.21 7.88
N ILE A 75 9.94 -7.42 8.90
CA ILE A 75 8.97 -6.99 9.91
C ILE A 75 8.76 -5.49 9.77
N VAL A 76 7.53 -5.09 9.50
CA VAL A 76 7.11 -3.69 9.44
C VAL A 76 6.31 -3.35 10.67
N LEU A 77 6.80 -2.39 11.46
CA LEU A 77 6.07 -1.78 12.58
C LEU A 77 5.58 -0.42 12.10
N ALA A 78 4.35 -0.38 11.63
CA ALA A 78 3.76 0.83 11.05
C ALA A 78 2.98 1.62 12.09
N ASP A 79 3.04 2.95 12.00
CA ASP A 79 2.19 3.84 12.79
C ASP A 79 0.72 3.69 12.36
N SER A 80 0.49 3.55 11.05
CA SER A 80 -0.80 3.15 10.48
C SER A 80 -0.58 2.33 9.22
N ALA A 81 -1.46 1.37 8.97
CA ALA A 81 -1.42 0.53 7.78
C ALA A 81 -2.82 0.11 7.37
N GLU A 82 -3.13 0.25 6.10
CA GLU A 82 -4.38 -0.18 5.48
C GLU A 82 -4.10 -0.93 4.19
N GLN A 83 -4.74 -2.07 4.01
CA GLN A 83 -4.72 -2.79 2.75
C GLN A 83 -5.57 -2.05 1.70
N ALA A 84 -5.19 -2.10 0.42
CA ALA A 84 -5.85 -1.35 -0.65
C ALA A 84 -7.36 -1.58 -0.72
N ASP A 85 -7.82 -2.80 -0.48
CA ASP A 85 -9.24 -3.15 -0.52
C ASP A 85 -10.04 -2.72 0.73
N GLU A 86 -9.37 -2.35 1.82
CA GLU A 86 -9.99 -1.78 3.01
C GLU A 86 -10.20 -0.25 2.90
N ILE A 87 -9.53 0.41 1.93
CA ILE A 87 -9.59 1.86 1.78
C ILE A 87 -10.88 2.27 1.05
N ASP A 88 -11.64 3.15 1.67
CA ASP A 88 -12.76 3.83 1.04
C ASP A 88 -12.23 4.99 0.19
N PHE A 89 -12.24 4.80 -1.14
CA PHE A 89 -11.73 5.78 -2.10
C PHE A 89 -12.44 7.14 -1.99
N ASP A 90 -13.76 7.16 -1.89
CA ASP A 90 -14.52 8.41 -1.84
C ASP A 90 -14.20 9.22 -0.59
N ARG A 91 -14.07 8.55 0.57
CA ARG A 91 -13.65 9.20 1.81
C ARG A 91 -12.22 9.71 1.75
N ALA A 92 -11.31 8.94 1.17
CA ALA A 92 -9.91 9.33 1.01
C ALA A 92 -9.79 10.54 0.08
N GLN A 93 -10.54 10.56 -1.02
CA GLN A 93 -10.57 11.69 -1.96
C GLN A 93 -11.18 12.94 -1.31
N ALA A 94 -12.27 12.80 -0.58
CA ALA A 94 -12.87 13.91 0.16
C ALA A 94 -11.92 14.48 1.23
N ALA A 95 -11.20 13.62 1.93
CA ALA A 95 -10.18 14.05 2.91
C ALA A 95 -9.03 14.79 2.24
N ARG A 96 -8.59 14.34 1.06
CA ARG A 96 -7.56 15.03 0.26
C ARG A 96 -8.03 16.43 -0.16
N GLU A 97 -9.24 16.54 -0.68
CA GLU A 97 -9.81 17.83 -1.10
C GLU A 97 -9.92 18.80 0.07
N ARG A 98 -10.36 18.34 1.25
CA ARG A 98 -10.41 19.18 2.46
C ARG A 98 -9.04 19.67 2.88
N ALA A 99 -8.02 18.81 2.85
CA ALA A 99 -6.65 19.18 3.19
C ALA A 99 -6.05 20.15 2.17
N GLU A 100 -6.27 19.95 0.88
CA GLU A 100 -5.86 20.87 -0.18
C GLU A 100 -6.51 22.23 -0.02
N GLN A 101 -7.80 22.28 0.30
CA GLN A 101 -8.54 23.52 0.52
C GLN A 101 -8.00 24.26 1.75
N ALA A 102 -7.73 23.56 2.85
CA ALA A 102 -7.13 24.15 4.04
C ALA A 102 -5.75 24.75 3.77
N MET A 103 -4.94 24.10 2.93
CA MET A 103 -3.64 24.63 2.49
C MET A 103 -3.78 25.90 1.66
N LYS A 104 -4.77 25.98 0.79
CA LYS A 104 -5.03 27.15 -0.06
C LYS A 104 -5.55 28.37 0.72
N GLU A 105 -6.39 28.13 1.73
CA GLU A 105 -6.96 29.19 2.57
C GLU A 105 -5.93 29.79 3.54
N GLY A 106 -4.80 29.12 3.69
CA GLY A 106 -3.75 29.51 4.63
C GLY A 106 -4.07 29.11 6.07
N VAL A 107 -3.04 28.63 6.74
CA VAL A 107 -3.16 28.23 8.14
C VAL A 107 -2.73 29.39 9.01
N PRO A 108 -3.56 29.90 9.95
CA PRO A 108 -3.15 30.98 10.82
C PRO A 108 -1.93 30.59 11.64
N GLY A 109 -0.79 31.21 11.37
CA GLY A 109 0.36 31.52 12.22
C GLY A 109 0.99 30.46 13.10
N ASP A 110 0.64 29.16 12.97
CA ASP A 110 1.18 28.09 13.82
C ASP A 110 1.83 26.99 12.95
N ALA A 111 3.14 26.81 13.12
CA ALA A 111 3.91 25.79 12.43
C ALA A 111 3.37 24.35 12.71
N VAL A 112 2.85 24.12 13.91
CA VAL A 112 2.26 22.82 14.30
C VAL A 112 0.97 22.55 13.52
N ALA A 113 0.09 23.54 13.41
CA ALA A 113 -1.15 23.44 12.64
C ALA A 113 -0.87 23.20 11.14
N TYR A 114 0.12 23.89 10.59
CA TYR A 114 0.57 23.69 9.21
C TYR A 114 1.07 22.25 8.98
N ALA A 115 1.93 21.76 9.88
CA ALA A 115 2.47 20.40 9.79
C ALA A 115 1.38 19.33 9.89
N GLN A 116 0.35 19.53 10.70
CA GLN A 116 -0.79 18.63 10.81
C GLN A 116 -1.61 18.56 9.51
N ILE A 117 -1.84 19.68 8.86
CA ILE A 117 -2.56 19.75 7.57
C ILE A 117 -1.74 19.09 6.47
N GLU A 118 -0.44 19.36 6.43
CA GLU A 118 0.48 18.72 5.48
C GLU A 118 0.51 17.20 5.66
N ALA A 119 0.57 16.71 6.89
CA ALA A 119 0.52 15.27 7.17
C ALA A 119 -0.83 14.65 6.78
N ALA A 120 -1.93 15.35 7.02
CA ALA A 120 -3.27 14.90 6.60
C ALA A 120 -3.38 14.82 5.08
N LEU A 121 -2.81 15.79 4.36
CA LEU A 121 -2.78 15.77 2.90
C LEU A 121 -1.97 14.58 2.36
N ARG A 122 -0.77 14.34 2.90
CA ARG A 122 0.05 13.19 2.53
C ARG A 122 -0.65 11.86 2.78
N ARG A 123 -1.26 11.70 3.95
CA ARG A 123 -2.01 10.49 4.30
C ARG A 123 -3.16 10.24 3.33
N ALA A 124 -3.95 11.27 3.04
CA ALA A 124 -5.07 11.19 2.12
C ALA A 124 -4.59 10.87 0.69
N GLN A 125 -3.51 11.49 0.24
CA GLN A 125 -2.93 11.23 -1.08
C GLN A 125 -2.48 9.79 -1.24
N ILE A 126 -1.76 9.24 -0.25
CA ILE A 126 -1.33 7.84 -0.27
C ILE A 126 -2.53 6.88 -0.29
N ARG A 127 -3.55 7.14 0.51
CA ARG A 127 -4.77 6.33 0.52
C ARG A 127 -5.49 6.34 -0.82
N VAL A 128 -5.58 7.49 -1.47
CA VAL A 128 -6.14 7.61 -2.83
C VAL A 128 -5.33 6.79 -3.83
N ASP A 129 -4.01 6.97 -3.83
CA ASP A 129 -3.13 6.29 -4.78
C ASP A 129 -3.16 4.76 -4.60
N VAL A 130 -3.10 4.28 -3.37
CA VAL A 130 -3.15 2.85 -3.06
C VAL A 130 -4.52 2.25 -3.42
N SER A 131 -5.62 2.93 -3.14
CA SER A 131 -6.95 2.45 -3.50
C SER A 131 -7.15 2.32 -5.03
N ARG A 132 -6.52 3.19 -5.81
CA ARG A 132 -6.51 3.11 -7.28
C ARG A 132 -5.76 1.88 -7.80
N ARG A 133 -4.69 1.45 -7.12
CA ARG A 133 -3.93 0.24 -7.47
C ARG A 133 -4.82 -1.01 -7.50
N ARG A 134 -5.75 -1.13 -6.57
CA ARG A 134 -6.73 -2.21 -6.54
C ARG A 134 -7.55 -2.30 -7.82
N GLN A 135 -7.91 -1.18 -8.41
CA GLN A 135 -8.71 -1.15 -9.64
C GLN A 135 -7.92 -1.62 -10.86
N SER A 136 -6.60 -1.37 -10.87
CA SER A 136 -5.73 -1.77 -11.97
C SER A 136 -5.28 -3.23 -11.90
N SER A 137 -5.23 -3.81 -10.70
CA SER A 137 -4.79 -5.18 -10.47
C SER A 137 -5.89 -6.24 -10.61
N LYS A 138 -7.17 -5.84 -10.73
CA LYS A 138 -8.22 -6.78 -11.10
C LYS A 138 -7.98 -7.25 -12.52
N PRO A 139 -7.83 -8.57 -12.76
CA PRO A 139 -7.75 -9.07 -14.13
C PRO A 139 -8.98 -8.59 -14.87
N ARG A 140 -8.77 -7.91 -15.98
CA ARG A 140 -9.87 -7.66 -16.94
C ARG A 140 -10.49 -9.02 -17.21
N ARG A 141 -11.71 -9.25 -16.75
CA ARG A 141 -12.49 -10.39 -17.20
C ARG A 141 -12.49 -10.29 -18.73
N ARG A 142 -11.77 -11.18 -19.37
CA ARG A 142 -11.89 -11.34 -20.81
C ARG A 142 -13.34 -11.77 -21.05
N PHE A 143 -14.15 -10.80 -21.42
CA PHE A 143 -15.38 -11.06 -22.12
C PHE A 143 -14.96 -11.69 -23.46
N GLY A 144 -15.13 -12.97 -23.61
CA GLY A 144 -14.81 -13.62 -24.88
C GLY A 144 -14.37 -15.07 -24.82
N ALA A 145 -14.84 -15.83 -23.86
CA ALA A 145 -14.59 -17.28 -23.87
C ALA A 145 -15.88 -18.10 -23.72
N GLU A 146 -16.99 -17.59 -24.24
CA GLU A 146 -18.27 -18.29 -24.15
C GLU A 146 -19.08 -18.22 -25.45
N LEU A 147 -18.39 -18.41 -26.57
CA LEU A 147 -19.02 -18.63 -27.87
C LEU A 147 -18.23 -19.63 -28.73
N ALA A 148 -17.83 -20.73 -28.12
CA ALA A 148 -17.29 -21.85 -28.88
C ALA A 148 -17.66 -23.15 -28.19
N GLY A 149 -18.93 -23.52 -28.28
CA GLY A 149 -19.40 -24.75 -27.67
C GLY A 149 -20.81 -25.11 -28.04
N GLU A 150 -21.23 -24.85 -29.26
CA GLU A 150 -22.38 -25.52 -29.85
C GLU A 150 -22.08 -25.73 -31.33
N SER A 151 -21.46 -26.83 -31.63
CA SER A 151 -21.58 -27.43 -32.94
C SER A 151 -22.28 -28.77 -32.75
N GLU A 152 -23.46 -28.70 -33.17
CA GLU A 152 -24.40 -29.76 -33.44
C GLU A 152 -23.78 -31.05 -33.86
N ASP A 153 -24.23 -32.08 -33.22
CA ASP A 153 -24.29 -33.41 -33.79
C ASP A 153 -25.71 -33.64 -34.32
N GLU A 154 -25.88 -33.56 -35.61
CA GLU A 154 -27.01 -34.12 -36.30
C GLU A 154 -26.54 -35.08 -37.38
N SER A 155 -26.82 -36.31 -37.14
CA SER A 155 -26.93 -37.29 -38.18
C SER A 155 -28.30 -37.94 -38.18
#